data_118855a55b4d2fc8b2d7fcdfbbf1073e
#
_entry.id   118855a55b4d2fc8b2d7fcdfbbf1073e
#
_cell.length_a   1.000
_cell.length_b   1.000
_cell.length_c   1.000
_cell.angle_alpha   90.00
_cell.angle_beta   90.00
_cell.angle_gamma   90.00
#
_symmetry.space_group_name_H-M   'P 1'
#
loop_
_entity.id
_entity.type
_entity.pdbx_description
1 polymer ?
#
loop_
_entity_poly.entity_id
_entity_poly.type
_entity_poly.pdbx_seq_one_letter_code
_entity_poly.pdbx_strand_id
1 'polypeptide(L)'
;SVGRFKIDYKKASLSKPNKLFSQGKGKHHINLSRIRMGLSALNNQRMMYQLIPDGSCDNCPSNREDVTHYFLKCPLYEHQRVILLEGIDRIIEQYPPKTRHNLKSIASKVQLLIHGSPLLTPTSNQNILMLCQNYIKNTGRFP
;
A
#
# COMPACT_ATOMS: atom_id res chain seq x y z
N SER A 1 2.54 -4.08 -17.78
CA SER A 1 1.29 -4.36 -18.49
C SER A 1 0.41 -5.32 -17.70
N VAL A 2 -0.86 -5.38 -18.05
CA VAL A 2 -1.82 -6.25 -17.38
C VAL A 2 -1.44 -7.73 -17.56
N GLY A 3 -0.98 -8.11 -18.75
CA GLY A 3 -0.54 -9.48 -19.02
C GLY A 3 0.64 -9.91 -18.16
N ARG A 4 1.57 -9.00 -17.96
CA ARG A 4 2.73 -9.23 -17.10
C ARG A 4 2.31 -9.50 -15.65
N PHE A 5 1.40 -8.70 -15.12
CA PHE A 5 0.87 -8.92 -13.77
C PHE A 5 0.14 -10.26 -13.67
N LYS A 6 -0.63 -10.64 -14.66
CA LYS A 6 -1.30 -11.94 -14.70
C LYS A 6 -0.32 -13.09 -14.62
N ILE A 7 0.79 -13.02 -15.36
CA ILE A 7 1.81 -14.07 -15.36
C ILE A 7 2.45 -14.17 -13.98
N ASP A 8 2.84 -13.04 -13.39
CA ASP A 8 3.45 -13.00 -12.07
C ASP A 8 2.49 -13.52 -10.99
N TYR A 9 1.23 -13.14 -11.08
CA TYR A 9 0.21 -13.61 -10.15
C TYR A 9 -0.01 -15.13 -10.24
N LYS A 10 -0.09 -15.67 -11.44
CA LYS A 10 -0.20 -17.12 -11.64
C LYS A 10 1.01 -17.86 -11.08
N LYS A 11 2.20 -17.34 -11.34
CA LYS A 11 3.43 -17.94 -10.82
C LYS A 11 3.45 -17.94 -9.30
N ALA A 12 3.03 -16.85 -8.68
CA ALA A 12 2.93 -16.76 -7.23
C ALA A 12 1.90 -17.74 -6.65
N SER A 13 0.79 -17.97 -7.35
CA SER A 13 -0.25 -18.90 -6.89
C SER A 13 0.10 -20.37 -7.13
N LEU A 14 0.96 -20.68 -8.11
CA LEU A 14 1.42 -22.05 -8.40
C LEU A 14 2.59 -22.47 -7.51
N SER A 15 3.40 -21.54 -7.05
CA SER A 15 4.44 -21.75 -6.05
C SER A 15 3.85 -21.54 -4.65
N LYS A 16 4.64 -21.84 -3.61
CA LYS A 16 4.21 -21.48 -2.26
C LYS A 16 3.83 -20.00 -2.22
N PRO A 17 2.62 -19.64 -1.78
CA PRO A 17 2.23 -18.24 -1.71
C PRO A 17 3.22 -17.44 -0.89
N ASN A 18 3.58 -16.26 -1.35
CA ASN A 18 4.33 -15.33 -0.54
C ASN A 18 3.52 -15.06 0.73
N LYS A 19 4.14 -15.18 1.89
CA LYS A 19 3.46 -14.95 3.17
C LYS A 19 2.80 -13.59 3.24
N LEU A 20 3.38 -12.57 2.58
CA LEU A 20 2.77 -11.25 2.54
C LEU A 20 1.42 -11.23 1.82
N PHE A 21 1.23 -12.09 0.81
CA PHE A 21 -0.06 -12.19 0.11
C PHE A 21 -1.09 -13.00 0.89
N SER A 22 -0.66 -13.90 1.76
CA SER A 22 -1.57 -14.71 2.58
C SER A 22 -1.92 -14.07 3.92
N GLN A 23 -1.31 -12.93 4.28
CA GLN A 23 -1.58 -12.23 5.53
C GLN A 23 -2.86 -11.41 5.43
N GLY A 24 -3.61 -11.39 6.52
CA GLY A 24 -4.87 -10.66 6.59
C GLY A 24 -6.03 -11.43 6.01
N LYS A 25 -7.25 -10.97 6.27
CA LYS A 25 -8.48 -11.63 5.87
C LYS A 25 -9.48 -10.60 5.35
N GLY A 26 -10.37 -11.09 4.47
CA GLY A 26 -11.49 -10.31 4.00
C GLY A 26 -11.11 -9.19 3.04
N LYS A 27 -11.98 -8.20 2.96
CA LYS A 27 -11.91 -7.15 1.94
C LYS A 27 -10.68 -6.25 2.04
N HIS A 28 -10.15 -6.06 3.24
CA HIS A 28 -8.99 -5.17 3.43
C HIS A 28 -7.72 -5.79 2.84
N HIS A 29 -7.57 -7.09 2.98
CA HIS A 29 -6.51 -7.84 2.33
C HIS A 29 -6.66 -7.81 0.81
N ILE A 30 -7.87 -8.02 0.31
CA ILE A 30 -8.16 -7.97 -1.13
C ILE A 30 -7.86 -6.58 -1.68
N ASN A 31 -8.27 -5.52 -1.00
CA ASN A 31 -8.04 -4.15 -1.44
C ASN A 31 -6.55 -3.83 -1.49
N LEU A 32 -5.77 -4.25 -0.50
CA LEU A 32 -4.32 -4.05 -0.53
C LEU A 32 -3.68 -4.81 -1.70
N SER A 33 -4.11 -6.03 -1.96
CA SER A 33 -3.63 -6.80 -3.11
C SER A 33 -3.94 -6.12 -4.44
N ARG A 34 -5.14 -5.54 -4.56
CA ARG A 34 -5.53 -4.77 -5.75
C ARG A 34 -4.67 -3.53 -5.93
N ILE A 35 -4.36 -2.83 -4.84
CA ILE A 35 -3.45 -1.68 -4.89
C ILE A 35 -2.08 -2.10 -5.42
N ARG A 36 -1.55 -3.23 -4.95
CA ARG A 36 -0.27 -3.77 -5.43
C ARG A 36 -0.25 -4.05 -6.91
N MET A 37 -1.35 -4.55 -7.42
CA MET A 37 -1.48 -4.90 -8.84
C MET A 37 -1.87 -3.72 -9.73
N GLY A 38 -2.10 -2.54 -9.15
CA GLY A 38 -2.56 -1.38 -9.91
C GLY A 38 -4.02 -1.49 -10.35
N LEU A 39 -4.81 -2.33 -9.70
CA LEU A 39 -6.20 -2.62 -10.07
C LEU A 39 -7.19 -2.17 -9.01
N SER A 40 -6.81 -1.25 -8.14
CA SER A 40 -7.67 -0.78 -7.07
C SER A 40 -8.72 0.22 -7.58
N ALA A 41 -9.65 0.57 -6.69
CA ALA A 41 -10.66 1.59 -6.96
C ALA A 41 -10.15 3.02 -6.73
N LEU A 42 -8.86 3.23 -6.53
CA LEU A 42 -8.28 4.58 -6.49
C LEU A 42 -8.51 5.25 -7.85
N ASN A 43 -8.90 6.52 -7.84
CA ASN A 43 -9.33 7.20 -9.05
C ASN A 43 -8.24 7.25 -10.13
N ASN A 44 -6.98 7.43 -9.75
CA ASN A 44 -5.89 7.42 -10.73
C ASN A 44 -5.75 6.06 -11.43
N GLN A 45 -5.89 4.97 -10.69
CA GLN A 45 -5.83 3.63 -11.28
C GLN A 45 -7.04 3.37 -12.18
N ARG A 46 -8.23 3.78 -11.76
CA ARG A 46 -9.44 3.66 -12.57
C ARG A 46 -9.34 4.47 -13.87
N MET A 47 -8.77 5.67 -13.81
CA MET A 47 -8.55 6.49 -14.99
C MET A 47 -7.56 5.81 -15.96
N MET A 48 -6.49 5.22 -15.45
CA MET A 48 -5.51 4.52 -16.29
C MET A 48 -6.10 3.32 -17.03
N TYR A 49 -7.15 2.72 -16.48
CA TYR A 49 -7.90 1.65 -17.14
C TYR A 49 -9.11 2.17 -17.92
N GLN A 50 -9.20 3.48 -18.12
CA GLN A 50 -10.27 4.13 -18.89
C GLN A 50 -11.67 3.89 -18.33
N LEU A 51 -11.77 3.63 -17.04
CA LEU A 51 -13.07 3.43 -16.37
C LEU A 51 -13.74 4.75 -16.00
N ILE A 52 -12.94 5.80 -15.77
CA ILE A 52 -13.39 7.15 -15.48
C ILE A 52 -12.50 8.15 -16.21
N PRO A 53 -13.01 9.35 -16.57
CA PRO A 53 -12.22 10.33 -17.32
C PRO A 53 -11.21 11.10 -16.47
N ASP A 54 -11.40 11.19 -15.15
CA ASP A 54 -10.61 12.02 -14.27
C ASP A 54 -10.11 11.21 -13.08
N GLY A 55 -8.79 11.16 -12.91
CA GLY A 55 -8.15 10.44 -11.81
C GLY A 55 -7.92 11.26 -10.55
N SER A 56 -8.52 12.45 -10.45
CA SER A 56 -8.37 13.31 -9.28
C SER A 56 -9.03 12.71 -8.05
N CYS A 57 -8.47 13.05 -6.88
CA CYS A 57 -9.10 12.73 -5.59
C CYS A 57 -10.40 13.50 -5.44
N ASP A 58 -11.47 12.85 -4.99
CA ASP A 58 -12.76 13.50 -4.80
C ASP A 58 -12.70 14.62 -3.75
N ASN A 59 -11.81 14.47 -2.76
CA ASN A 59 -11.59 15.47 -1.71
C ASN A 59 -10.55 16.52 -2.09
N CYS A 60 -9.67 16.22 -3.03
CA CYS A 60 -8.54 17.08 -3.42
C CYS A 60 -8.52 17.22 -4.96
N PRO A 61 -9.39 18.06 -5.56
CA PRO A 61 -9.58 18.06 -7.02
C PRO A 61 -8.34 18.40 -7.84
N SER A 62 -7.34 19.06 -7.24
CA SER A 62 -6.10 19.40 -7.94
C SER A 62 -5.02 18.32 -7.84
N ASN A 63 -5.30 17.22 -7.17
CA ASN A 63 -4.35 16.12 -6.96
C ASN A 63 -4.92 14.81 -7.47
N ARG A 64 -4.10 14.00 -8.12
CA ARG A 64 -4.48 12.65 -8.50
C ARG A 64 -4.62 11.77 -7.26
N GLU A 65 -5.62 10.92 -7.26
CA GLU A 65 -5.75 9.91 -6.21
C GLU A 65 -4.94 8.67 -6.59
N ASP A 66 -3.64 8.79 -6.49
CA ASP A 66 -2.71 7.66 -6.64
C ASP A 66 -2.38 7.04 -5.28
N VAL A 67 -1.54 6.02 -5.28
CA VAL A 67 -1.15 5.31 -4.07
C VAL A 67 -0.45 6.25 -3.09
N THR A 68 0.45 7.10 -3.58
CA THR A 68 1.17 8.06 -2.75
C THR A 68 0.21 9.05 -2.08
N HIS A 69 -0.73 9.60 -2.84
CA HIS A 69 -1.71 10.53 -2.30
C HIS A 69 -2.57 9.88 -1.22
N TYR A 70 -3.09 8.70 -1.52
CA TYR A 70 -3.96 7.97 -0.59
C TYR A 70 -3.24 7.64 0.74
N PHE A 71 -2.06 7.07 0.68
CA PHE A 71 -1.35 6.65 1.89
C PHE A 71 -0.64 7.80 2.62
N LEU A 72 -0.10 8.78 1.89
CA LEU A 72 0.85 9.72 2.49
C LEU A 72 0.44 11.19 2.44
N LYS A 73 -0.55 11.57 1.64
CA LYS A 73 -0.79 12.99 1.39
C LYS A 73 -2.21 13.49 1.59
N CYS A 74 -3.23 12.67 1.35
CA CYS A 74 -4.61 13.15 1.39
C CYS A 74 -4.99 13.65 2.79
N PRO A 75 -5.38 14.92 2.94
CA PRO A 75 -5.71 15.47 4.26
C PRO A 75 -6.97 14.85 4.87
N LEU A 76 -7.82 14.24 4.06
CA LEU A 76 -9.02 13.56 4.55
C LEU A 76 -8.67 12.42 5.52
N TYR A 77 -7.51 11.77 5.33
CA TYR A 77 -7.09 10.62 6.10
C TYR A 77 -5.94 10.92 7.06
N GLU A 78 -5.71 12.19 7.37
CA GLU A 78 -4.58 12.59 8.19
C GLU A 78 -4.57 11.91 9.56
N HIS A 79 -5.72 11.80 10.21
CA HIS A 79 -5.83 11.17 11.52
C HIS A 79 -5.44 9.68 11.47
N GLN A 80 -5.94 8.96 10.48
CA GLN A 80 -5.63 7.56 10.29
C GLN A 80 -4.15 7.37 9.89
N ARG A 81 -3.62 8.32 9.14
CA ARG A 81 -2.22 8.30 8.72
C ARG A 81 -1.25 8.44 9.87
N VAL A 82 -1.56 9.27 10.86
CA VAL A 82 -0.73 9.40 12.06
C VAL A 82 -0.57 8.04 12.73
N ILE A 83 -1.63 7.30 12.88
CA ILE A 83 -1.60 5.96 13.49
C ILE A 83 -0.71 5.01 12.66
N LEU A 84 -0.87 5.02 11.34
CA LEU A 84 -0.08 4.20 10.43
C LEU A 84 1.41 4.53 10.53
N LEU A 85 1.76 5.81 10.40
CA LEU A 85 3.16 6.24 10.37
C LEU A 85 3.85 6.07 11.72
N GLU A 86 3.17 6.32 12.82
CA GLU A 86 3.72 6.06 14.15
C GLU A 86 4.00 4.57 14.37
N GLY A 87 3.10 3.70 13.91
CA GLY A 87 3.31 2.27 13.97
C GLY A 87 4.52 1.82 13.16
N ILE A 88 4.69 2.36 11.96
CA ILE A 88 5.85 2.07 11.12
C ILE A 88 7.13 2.59 11.76
N ASP A 89 7.12 3.80 12.29
CA ASP A 89 8.30 4.39 12.92
C ASP A 89 8.78 3.56 14.12
N ARG A 90 7.87 3.03 14.93
CA ARG A 90 8.23 2.14 16.03
C ARG A 90 8.93 0.86 15.56
N ILE A 91 8.51 0.33 14.43
CA ILE A 91 9.15 -0.85 13.86
C ILE A 91 10.54 -0.49 13.33
N ILE A 92 10.64 0.61 12.58
CA ILE A 92 11.87 1.02 11.90
C ILE A 92 12.94 1.49 12.87
N GLU A 93 12.58 2.15 13.97
CA GLU A 93 13.56 2.66 14.94
C GLU A 93 14.38 1.57 15.62
N GLN A 94 13.96 0.31 15.54
CA GLN A 94 14.73 -0.83 16.03
C GLN A 94 15.90 -1.22 15.12
N TYR A 95 15.96 -0.62 13.93
CA TYR A 95 16.97 -0.94 12.92
C TYR A 95 18.12 0.05 12.95
N PRO A 96 19.30 -0.32 12.39
CA PRO A 96 20.45 0.57 12.34
C PRO A 96 20.16 1.87 11.59
N PRO A 97 20.87 2.98 11.88
CA PRO A 97 20.65 4.26 11.22
C PRO A 97 20.70 4.21 9.68
N LYS A 98 21.59 3.37 9.13
CA LYS A 98 21.69 3.20 7.67
C LYS A 98 20.41 2.65 7.07
N THR A 99 19.81 1.64 7.69
CA THR A 99 18.54 1.07 7.25
C THR A 99 17.44 2.10 7.35
N ARG A 100 17.36 2.82 8.47
CA ARG A 100 16.37 3.87 8.66
C ARG A 100 16.49 4.97 7.62
N HIS A 101 17.71 5.38 7.30
CA HIS A 101 17.97 6.39 6.28
C HIS A 101 17.47 5.95 4.91
N ASN A 102 17.70 4.70 4.53
CA ASN A 102 17.28 4.16 3.25
C ASN A 102 15.74 4.07 3.09
N LEU A 103 15.01 4.13 4.18
CA LEU A 103 13.54 4.04 4.18
C LEU A 103 12.84 5.40 4.37
N LYS A 104 13.58 6.51 4.35
CA LYS A 104 13.00 7.84 4.62
C LYS A 104 12.27 8.49 3.46
N SER A 105 12.67 8.21 2.22
CA SER A 105 12.06 8.88 1.06
C SER A 105 10.60 8.48 0.90
N ILE A 106 9.82 9.35 0.24
CA ILE A 106 8.41 9.05 -0.06
C ILE A 106 8.29 7.77 -0.90
N ALA A 107 9.15 7.63 -1.92
CA ALA A 107 9.16 6.43 -2.76
C ALA A 107 9.45 5.17 -1.95
N SER A 108 10.43 5.23 -1.04
CA SER A 108 10.76 4.10 -0.17
C SER A 108 9.61 3.76 0.78
N LYS A 109 8.92 4.76 1.30
CA LYS A 109 7.76 4.55 2.17
C LYS A 109 6.60 3.88 1.42
N VAL A 110 6.30 4.33 0.22
CA VAL A 110 5.26 3.71 -0.61
C VAL A 110 5.62 2.26 -0.91
N GLN A 111 6.87 2.01 -1.31
CA GLN A 111 7.35 0.65 -1.58
C GLN A 111 7.21 -0.24 -0.34
N LEU A 112 7.59 0.28 0.82
CA LEU A 112 7.49 -0.43 2.09
C LEU A 112 6.05 -0.80 2.43
N LEU A 113 5.12 0.13 2.27
CA LEU A 113 3.70 -0.08 2.58
C LEU A 113 3.07 -1.13 1.66
N ILE A 114 3.44 -1.14 0.40
CA ILE A 114 2.81 -1.99 -0.60
C ILE A 114 3.49 -3.37 -0.68
N HIS A 115 4.81 -3.39 -0.70
CA HIS A 115 5.58 -4.60 -0.98
C HIS A 115 6.47 -5.08 0.16
N GLY A 116 6.59 -4.30 1.24
CA GLY A 116 7.59 -4.57 2.26
C GLY A 116 9.00 -4.20 1.79
N SER A 117 10.01 -4.58 2.55
CA SER A 117 11.40 -4.30 2.22
C SER A 117 12.29 -5.50 2.55
N PRO A 118 13.24 -5.86 1.67
CA PRO A 118 14.22 -6.88 1.99
C PRO A 118 15.20 -6.45 3.10
N LEU A 119 15.24 -5.16 3.43
CA LEU A 119 16.05 -4.63 4.53
C LEU A 119 15.47 -4.97 5.90
N LEU A 120 14.22 -5.38 5.96
CA LEU A 120 13.51 -5.70 7.19
C LEU A 120 13.30 -7.21 7.34
N THR A 121 13.13 -7.65 8.59
CA THR A 121 12.79 -9.05 8.86
C THR A 121 11.39 -9.38 8.33
N PRO A 122 11.10 -10.67 8.07
CA PRO A 122 9.76 -11.08 7.69
C PRO A 122 8.68 -10.66 8.72
N THR A 123 9.00 -10.73 10.01
CA THR A 123 8.07 -10.31 11.06
C THR A 123 7.77 -8.83 11.00
N SER A 124 8.78 -7.98 10.77
CA SER A 124 8.57 -6.55 10.63
C SER A 124 7.73 -6.22 9.40
N ASN A 125 8.01 -6.85 8.27
CA ASN A 125 7.21 -6.69 7.05
C ASN A 125 5.75 -7.10 7.27
N GLN A 126 5.52 -8.18 7.97
CA GLN A 126 4.18 -8.65 8.32
C GLN A 126 3.44 -7.65 9.19
N ASN A 127 4.11 -7.08 10.18
CA ASN A 127 3.51 -6.07 11.05
C ASN A 127 3.16 -4.79 10.30
N ILE A 128 4.00 -4.38 9.36
CA ILE A 128 3.70 -3.22 8.49
C ILE A 128 2.51 -3.51 7.59
N LEU A 129 2.42 -4.73 7.05
CA LEU A 129 1.27 -5.15 6.26
C LEU A 129 -0.04 -5.03 7.04
N MET A 130 -0.04 -5.45 8.30
CA MET A 130 -1.21 -5.36 9.16
C MET A 130 -1.58 -3.90 9.45
N LEU A 131 -0.59 -3.02 9.63
CA LEU A 131 -0.82 -1.59 9.79
C LEU A 131 -1.48 -0.99 8.53
N CYS A 132 -1.04 -1.41 7.34
CA CYS A 132 -1.64 -0.97 6.08
C CYS A 132 -3.08 -1.42 5.95
N GLN A 133 -3.39 -2.65 6.30
CA GLN A 133 -4.75 -3.17 6.27
C GLN A 133 -5.67 -2.43 7.25
N ASN A 134 -5.16 -2.11 8.43
CA ASN A 134 -5.89 -1.32 9.41
C ASN A 134 -6.16 0.10 8.90
N TYR A 135 -5.18 0.71 8.23
CA TYR A 135 -5.36 2.01 7.59
C TYR A 135 -6.47 1.96 6.53
N ILE A 136 -6.44 0.97 5.66
CA ILE A 136 -7.47 0.77 4.64
C ILE A 136 -8.86 0.64 5.29
N LYS A 137 -8.96 -0.17 6.32
CA LYS A 137 -10.19 -0.34 7.09
C LYS A 137 -10.68 0.99 7.67
N ASN A 138 -9.78 1.72 8.32
CA ASN A 138 -10.13 2.91 9.09
C ASN A 138 -10.44 4.12 8.20
N THR A 139 -9.89 4.18 6.98
CA THR A 139 -10.24 5.25 6.03
C THR A 139 -11.62 5.06 5.43
N GLY A 140 -12.11 3.84 5.34
CA GLY A 140 -13.39 3.55 4.71
C GLY A 140 -13.44 3.87 3.21
N ARG A 141 -12.27 4.06 2.56
CA ARG A 141 -12.21 4.44 1.14
C ARG A 141 -12.73 3.33 0.23
N PHE A 142 -12.56 2.09 0.64
CA PHE A 142 -12.99 0.92 -0.13
C PHE A 142 -14.10 0.20 0.64
N PRO A 143 -15.35 0.54 0.39
CA PRO A 143 -16.47 -0.05 1.10
C PRO A 143 -16.71 -1.53 0.81
#